data_87f34c58dc50bc7dc130e196bf01dffa
#
_entry.id   87f34c58dc50bc7dc130e196bf01dffa
#
_cell.length_a   1.000
_cell.length_b   1.000
_cell.length_c   1.000
_cell.angle_alpha   90.00
_cell.angle_beta   90.00
_cell.angle_gamma   90.00
#
_symmetry.space_group_name_H-M   'P 1'
#
loop_
_entity.id
_entity.type
_entity.pdbx_description
1 polymer ?
#
loop_
_entity_poly.entity_id
_entity_poly.type
_entity_poly.pdbx_seq_one_letter_code
_entity_poly.pdbx_strand_id
1 'polypeptide(L)'
;MPVSPIPPTLFFLVTLLFGSCQKQVGAVSQITPPLTASPARLQFDTIQYGQKATGTWVLKNTSGIDVVVRRIGPFSCQWVTANLRLPQRSDSLRPLRGDIINLTILPDETAEIVFTLDTARYRKPVSRKIGSIPIVFAEHPGMVLEWAADIYTPFVISPWSIQLGNIGLRQQASGRAVVAAHDANEFILDIDGEYHGWHVISNAVVIEDHQRSAYEVVFTAPEEMPEGQFSQNFSFKTNLPDAPPVKINVQGVARPDIYVQPQRLLFDPSRDKLSQEFVIVQTAVGQVAPKLDSDAFAELGFELEYSSNSDELVSIYKINYIGIPAAEGTNGTLKIITKYDTQPSIDLSYTILPQR
;
A
#
# COMPACT_ATOMS: atom_id res chain seq x y z
N MET A 1 -17.41 33.69 55.87
CA MET A 1 -18.48 32.75 55.56
C MET A 1 -18.00 31.36 55.97
N PRO A 2 -18.67 30.70 56.89
CA PRO A 2 -18.19 29.43 57.45
C PRO A 2 -18.57 28.25 56.60
N VAL A 3 -17.62 27.33 56.49
CA VAL A 3 -17.74 26.04 55.76
C VAL A 3 -18.46 25.06 56.69
N SER A 4 -19.56 24.46 56.21
CA SER A 4 -20.31 23.41 56.91
C SER A 4 -19.64 22.03 56.73
N PRO A 5 -19.65 21.19 57.77
CA PRO A 5 -19.09 19.83 57.68
C PRO A 5 -20.09 18.85 57.12
N ILE A 6 -19.57 17.91 56.30
CA ILE A 6 -20.28 16.77 55.69
C ILE A 6 -20.36 15.63 56.73
N PRO A 7 -21.51 14.95 56.90
CA PRO A 7 -21.65 13.85 57.85
C PRO A 7 -21.07 12.53 57.28
N PRO A 8 -20.62 11.59 58.12
CA PRO A 8 -20.06 10.34 57.70
C PRO A 8 -21.13 9.35 57.26
N THR A 9 -20.97 8.83 56.04
CA THR A 9 -21.83 7.79 55.47
C THR A 9 -21.45 6.43 56.06
N LEU A 10 -22.43 5.81 56.64
CA LEU A 10 -22.40 4.46 57.25
C LEU A 10 -22.18 3.38 56.19
N PHE A 11 -21.05 2.67 56.27
CA PHE A 11 -20.79 1.51 55.42
C PHE A 11 -21.51 0.29 56.00
N PHE A 12 -22.53 -0.19 55.29
CA PHE A 12 -23.14 -1.50 55.54
C PHE A 12 -22.27 -2.59 54.89
N LEU A 13 -21.63 -3.40 55.75
CA LEU A 13 -20.88 -4.57 55.30
C LEU A 13 -21.86 -5.71 55.03
N VAL A 14 -22.22 -5.95 53.76
CA VAL A 14 -23.00 -7.13 53.36
C VAL A 14 -22.02 -8.28 53.06
N THR A 15 -21.93 -9.21 53.99
CA THR A 15 -21.17 -10.44 53.83
C THR A 15 -21.97 -11.42 52.99
N LEU A 16 -21.74 -11.45 51.71
CA LEU A 16 -22.25 -12.47 50.76
C LEU A 16 -21.43 -13.74 50.88
N LEU A 17 -21.99 -14.75 51.52
CA LEU A 17 -21.48 -16.12 51.51
C LEU A 17 -21.69 -16.69 50.07
N PHE A 18 -20.65 -16.56 49.25
CA PHE A 18 -20.60 -17.35 47.98
C PHE A 18 -20.13 -18.77 48.31
N GLY A 19 -21.09 -19.68 48.28
CA GLY A 19 -20.77 -21.11 48.24
C GLY A 19 -19.92 -21.41 47.01
N SER A 20 -18.66 -21.79 47.24
CA SER A 20 -17.73 -22.22 46.17
C SER A 20 -18.19 -23.58 45.62
N CYS A 21 -18.99 -23.51 44.54
CA CYS A 21 -19.13 -24.65 43.64
C CYS A 21 -17.83 -24.75 42.83
N GLN A 22 -16.83 -25.43 43.38
CA GLN A 22 -15.68 -25.86 42.64
C GLN A 22 -16.10 -26.88 41.60
N LYS A 23 -16.50 -26.41 40.43
CA LYS A 23 -16.48 -27.23 39.23
C LYS A 23 -14.99 -27.64 39.05
N GLN A 24 -14.69 -28.92 39.28
CA GLN A 24 -13.48 -29.52 38.76
C GLN A 24 -13.43 -29.23 37.26
N VAL A 25 -12.65 -28.23 36.88
CA VAL A 25 -12.23 -28.04 35.49
C VAL A 25 -11.33 -29.26 35.23
N GLY A 26 -11.91 -30.25 34.52
CA GLY A 26 -11.16 -31.38 34.05
C GLY A 26 -9.87 -30.87 33.40
N ALA A 27 -8.74 -31.46 33.74
CA ALA A 27 -7.46 -31.12 33.15
C ALA A 27 -7.64 -31.13 31.62
N VAL A 28 -7.62 -29.97 31.02
CA VAL A 28 -7.58 -29.85 29.55
C VAL A 28 -6.28 -30.49 29.18
N SER A 29 -6.35 -31.71 28.66
CA SER A 29 -5.21 -32.41 28.09
C SER A 29 -4.57 -31.43 27.12
N GLN A 30 -3.39 -30.94 27.45
CA GLN A 30 -2.64 -30.07 26.51
C GLN A 30 -2.30 -30.95 25.31
N ILE A 31 -3.07 -30.79 24.25
CA ILE A 31 -2.83 -31.51 23.00
C ILE A 31 -1.55 -30.92 22.42
N THR A 32 -0.45 -31.67 22.60
CA THR A 32 0.87 -31.30 22.12
C THR A 32 0.87 -31.34 20.59
N PRO A 33 1.42 -30.34 19.92
CA PRO A 33 1.59 -30.39 18.46
C PRO A 33 2.40 -31.61 18.06
N PRO A 34 2.12 -32.26 16.91
CA PRO A 34 2.78 -33.48 16.49
C PRO A 34 4.22 -33.26 16.03
N LEU A 35 4.60 -32.03 15.75
CA LEU A 35 5.97 -31.63 15.40
C LEU A 35 6.58 -30.83 16.54
N THR A 36 7.87 -31.01 16.75
CA THR A 36 8.69 -30.15 17.59
C THR A 36 9.51 -29.20 16.71
N ALA A 37 9.67 -27.96 17.13
CA ALA A 37 10.49 -26.95 16.41
C ALA A 37 11.76 -26.65 17.21
N SER A 38 12.89 -26.64 16.54
CA SER A 38 14.17 -26.20 17.10
C SER A 38 14.85 -25.20 16.17
N PRO A 39 15.21 -24.00 16.64
CA PRO A 39 14.91 -23.49 17.99
C PRO A 39 13.40 -23.22 18.15
N ALA A 40 12.92 -23.09 19.39
CA ALA A 40 11.51 -22.76 19.64
C ALA A 40 11.12 -21.39 19.06
N ARG A 41 12.09 -20.46 19.00
CA ARG A 41 11.96 -19.15 18.42
C ARG A 41 13.26 -18.74 17.75
N LEU A 42 13.19 -18.14 16.55
CA LEU A 42 14.35 -17.48 15.95
C LEU A 42 14.53 -16.11 16.62
N GLN A 43 15.67 -15.90 17.23
CA GLN A 43 16.07 -14.62 17.80
C GLN A 43 17.24 -14.09 16.98
N PHE A 44 17.04 -12.92 16.38
CA PHE A 44 18.09 -12.19 15.68
C PHE A 44 18.56 -11.05 16.59
N ASP A 45 19.85 -10.80 16.58
CA ASP A 45 20.43 -9.58 17.13
C ASP A 45 19.98 -8.35 16.29
N THR A 46 20.55 -7.19 16.58
CA THR A 46 20.26 -5.98 15.81
C THR A 46 20.70 -6.15 14.35
N ILE A 47 19.73 -6.06 13.45
CA ILE A 47 19.95 -6.17 12.01
C ILE A 47 19.99 -4.76 11.43
N GLN A 48 21.05 -4.44 10.70
CA GLN A 48 21.19 -3.17 10.03
C GLN A 48 20.20 -3.06 8.85
N TYR A 49 19.72 -1.87 8.59
CA TYR A 49 18.92 -1.56 7.41
C TYR A 49 19.63 -2.02 6.11
N GLY A 50 18.89 -2.63 5.21
CA GLY A 50 19.41 -3.16 3.95
C GLY A 50 20.03 -4.55 4.05
N GLN A 51 20.28 -5.06 5.26
CA GLN A 51 20.78 -6.41 5.45
C GLN A 51 19.66 -7.45 5.43
N LYS A 52 20.04 -8.70 5.15
CA LYS A 52 19.15 -9.86 5.26
C LYS A 52 19.62 -10.72 6.41
N ALA A 53 18.70 -11.04 7.31
CA ALA A 53 18.93 -12.03 8.35
C ALA A 53 18.29 -13.36 7.95
N THR A 54 19.05 -14.44 8.07
CA THR A 54 18.58 -15.79 7.75
C THR A 54 18.67 -16.68 8.97
N GLY A 55 17.61 -17.45 9.23
CA GLY A 55 17.57 -18.45 10.29
C GLY A 55 16.84 -19.70 9.81
N THR A 56 16.98 -20.79 10.54
CA THR A 56 16.36 -22.06 10.18
C THR A 56 15.65 -22.66 11.39
N TRP A 57 14.40 -23.05 11.23
CA TRP A 57 13.75 -23.98 12.16
C TRP A 57 13.89 -25.40 11.61
N VAL A 58 14.27 -26.30 12.49
CA VAL A 58 14.18 -27.73 12.23
C VAL A 58 12.90 -28.24 12.89
N LEU A 59 11.98 -28.74 12.10
CA LEU A 59 10.75 -29.37 12.54
C LEU A 59 10.98 -30.87 12.55
N LYS A 60 10.81 -31.54 13.69
CA LYS A 60 10.90 -32.99 13.79
C LYS A 60 9.54 -33.60 14.12
N ASN A 61 9.16 -34.65 13.39
CA ASN A 61 8.00 -35.43 13.74
C ASN A 61 8.33 -36.37 14.89
N THR A 62 7.76 -36.09 16.05
CA THR A 62 7.96 -36.90 17.29
C THR A 62 6.71 -37.69 17.69
N SER A 63 5.67 -37.68 16.86
CA SER A 63 4.37 -38.29 17.17
C SER A 63 4.32 -39.81 16.96
N GLY A 64 5.32 -40.39 16.26
CA GLY A 64 5.33 -41.81 15.90
C GLY A 64 4.36 -42.20 14.76
N ILE A 65 3.61 -41.27 14.20
CA ILE A 65 2.71 -41.46 13.07
C ILE A 65 3.00 -40.45 11.96
N ASP A 66 2.46 -40.67 10.78
CA ASP A 66 2.55 -39.72 9.68
C ASP A 66 1.82 -38.42 10.04
N VAL A 67 2.45 -37.29 9.81
CA VAL A 67 1.88 -35.96 10.04
C VAL A 67 1.70 -35.22 8.72
N VAL A 68 0.47 -34.91 8.39
CA VAL A 68 0.15 -34.14 7.18
C VAL A 68 0.08 -32.64 7.50
N VAL A 69 1.06 -31.88 7.00
CA VAL A 69 1.06 -30.42 7.02
C VAL A 69 0.25 -29.91 5.83
N ARG A 70 -0.90 -29.28 6.10
CA ARG A 70 -1.75 -28.70 5.06
C ARG A 70 -1.21 -27.39 4.52
N ARG A 71 -0.73 -26.51 5.43
CA ARG A 71 -0.30 -25.16 5.06
C ARG A 71 0.77 -24.66 6.04
N ILE A 72 1.70 -23.87 5.51
CA ILE A 72 2.67 -23.07 6.26
C ILE A 72 2.51 -21.62 5.83
N GLY A 73 2.16 -20.73 6.77
CA GLY A 73 1.76 -19.34 6.51
C GLY A 73 0.24 -19.13 6.57
N PRO A 74 -0.26 -17.93 6.26
CA PRO A 74 0.47 -16.78 5.73
C PRO A 74 1.47 -16.16 6.72
N PHE A 75 2.45 -15.43 6.18
CA PHE A 75 3.45 -14.76 7.01
C PHE A 75 2.87 -13.48 7.61
N SER A 76 3.14 -13.24 8.88
CA SER A 76 2.70 -12.01 9.58
C SER A 76 3.39 -10.73 9.09
N CYS A 77 4.41 -10.87 8.25
CA CYS A 77 5.20 -9.77 7.70
C CYS A 77 5.51 -10.02 6.22
N GLN A 78 5.19 -9.04 5.38
CA GLN A 78 5.42 -9.12 3.92
C GLN A 78 6.92 -9.06 3.51
N TRP A 79 7.80 -8.71 4.45
CA TRP A 79 9.26 -8.63 4.22
C TRP A 79 9.99 -9.92 4.60
N VAL A 80 9.22 -10.95 4.84
CA VAL A 80 9.71 -12.28 5.18
C VAL A 80 9.52 -13.20 3.99
N THR A 81 10.55 -13.97 3.69
CA THR A 81 10.45 -15.13 2.81
C THR A 81 10.84 -16.37 3.58
N ALA A 82 10.24 -17.49 3.25
CA ALA A 82 10.62 -18.78 3.80
C ALA A 82 10.63 -19.85 2.73
N ASN A 83 11.53 -20.80 2.88
CA ASN A 83 11.65 -21.97 2.03
C ASN A 83 11.60 -23.23 2.86
N LEU A 84 10.99 -24.27 2.34
CA LEU A 84 10.95 -25.59 2.93
C LEU A 84 12.01 -26.48 2.30
N ARG A 85 12.74 -27.23 3.12
CA ARG A 85 13.64 -28.30 2.70
C ARG A 85 13.34 -29.57 3.50
N LEU A 86 13.44 -30.72 2.83
CA LEU A 86 13.30 -32.05 3.43
C LEU A 86 14.64 -32.78 3.27
N PRO A 87 15.57 -32.65 4.20
CA PRO A 87 16.94 -33.14 4.01
C PRO A 87 17.04 -34.65 3.70
N GLN A 88 16.11 -35.47 4.20
CA GLN A 88 16.07 -36.88 3.95
C GLN A 88 15.53 -37.27 2.56
N ARG A 89 14.88 -36.31 1.85
CA ARG A 89 14.28 -36.58 0.52
C ARG A 89 14.96 -35.79 -0.59
N SER A 90 15.31 -34.54 -0.33
CA SER A 90 15.90 -33.64 -1.33
C SER A 90 16.51 -32.41 -0.65
N ASP A 91 17.66 -31.95 -1.17
CA ASP A 91 18.28 -30.69 -0.76
C ASP A 91 17.64 -29.45 -1.44
N SER A 92 16.67 -29.67 -2.32
CA SER A 92 16.01 -28.54 -3.02
C SER A 92 15.16 -27.71 -2.05
N LEU A 93 15.28 -26.38 -2.17
CA LEU A 93 14.47 -25.42 -1.45
C LEU A 93 13.15 -25.18 -2.19
N ARG A 94 12.02 -25.41 -1.53
CA ARG A 94 10.69 -25.10 -2.03
C ARG A 94 10.19 -23.79 -1.41
N PRO A 95 9.90 -22.74 -2.19
CA PRO A 95 9.35 -21.49 -1.68
C PRO A 95 8.00 -21.71 -1.00
N LEU A 96 7.83 -21.11 0.18
CA LEU A 96 6.57 -21.07 0.91
C LEU A 96 5.88 -19.73 0.64
N ARG A 97 4.64 -19.78 0.15
CA ARG A 97 3.83 -18.59 -0.17
C ARG A 97 2.55 -18.50 0.66
N GLY A 98 2.41 -19.37 1.65
CA GLY A 98 1.17 -19.51 2.41
C GLY A 98 0.09 -20.35 1.73
N ASP A 99 0.43 -21.02 0.63
CA ASP A 99 -0.44 -21.91 -0.11
C ASP A 99 -0.62 -23.26 0.60
N ILE A 100 -1.60 -24.03 0.14
CA ILE A 100 -1.80 -25.43 0.56
C ILE A 100 -0.65 -26.26 -0.01
N ILE A 101 0.08 -26.97 0.82
CA ILE A 101 1.23 -27.79 0.44
C ILE A 101 0.97 -29.31 0.52
N ASN A 102 0.08 -29.75 1.39
CA ASN A 102 -0.25 -31.16 1.67
C ASN A 102 1.00 -32.05 1.77
N LEU A 103 1.89 -31.70 2.67
CA LEU A 103 3.16 -32.39 2.89
C LEU A 103 3.03 -33.41 4.01
N THR A 104 3.34 -34.67 3.74
CA THR A 104 3.46 -35.70 4.79
C THR A 104 4.88 -35.72 5.32
N ILE A 105 5.04 -35.63 6.65
CA ILE A 105 6.30 -35.80 7.38
C ILE A 105 6.22 -37.14 8.12
N LEU A 106 7.08 -38.07 7.77
CA LEU A 106 7.09 -39.40 8.33
C LEU A 106 7.59 -39.38 9.80
N PRO A 107 7.35 -40.47 10.60
CA PRO A 107 7.91 -40.56 11.91
C PRO A 107 9.45 -40.38 11.91
N ASP A 108 9.94 -39.61 12.88
CA ASP A 108 11.36 -39.24 13.03
C ASP A 108 11.94 -38.39 11.87
N GLU A 109 11.19 -38.15 10.82
CA GLU A 109 11.62 -37.26 9.71
C GLU A 109 11.72 -35.82 10.17
N THR A 110 12.65 -35.09 9.54
CA THR A 110 12.83 -33.66 9.77
C THR A 110 12.47 -32.85 8.54
N ALA A 111 11.89 -31.67 8.75
CA ALA A 111 11.69 -30.63 7.75
C ALA A 111 12.37 -29.36 8.23
N GLU A 112 13.02 -28.66 7.33
CA GLU A 112 13.67 -27.39 7.64
C GLU A 112 12.90 -26.24 6.99
N ILE A 113 12.64 -25.19 7.78
CA ILE A 113 12.09 -23.93 7.27
C ILE A 113 13.19 -22.90 7.31
N VAL A 114 13.75 -22.59 6.15
CA VAL A 114 14.77 -21.56 5.98
C VAL A 114 14.06 -20.20 5.82
N PHE A 115 14.17 -19.39 6.85
CA PHE A 115 13.57 -18.07 6.99
C PHE A 115 14.56 -16.98 6.57
N THR A 116 14.09 -15.96 5.89
CA THR A 116 14.87 -14.76 5.57
C THR A 116 14.02 -13.51 5.83
N LEU A 117 14.53 -12.61 6.66
CA LEU A 117 14.01 -11.28 6.88
C LEU A 117 14.82 -10.27 6.07
N ASP A 118 14.16 -9.52 5.17
CA ASP A 118 14.77 -8.45 4.38
C ASP A 118 14.46 -7.11 5.04
N THR A 119 15.50 -6.42 5.54
CA THR A 119 15.34 -5.15 6.24
C THR A 119 15.35 -3.93 5.31
N ALA A 120 15.60 -4.08 4.01
CA ALA A 120 15.70 -2.96 3.07
C ALA A 120 14.43 -2.10 2.95
N ARG A 121 13.31 -2.57 3.47
CA ARG A 121 12.01 -1.88 3.40
C ARG A 121 11.60 -1.19 4.70
N TYR A 122 12.35 -1.36 5.77
CA TYR A 122 12.13 -0.62 7.01
C TYR A 122 12.63 0.81 6.85
N ARG A 123 11.83 1.78 7.30
CA ARG A 123 12.08 3.22 7.11
C ARG A 123 12.36 3.96 8.39
N LYS A 124 12.31 3.27 9.50
CA LYS A 124 12.63 3.76 10.85
C LYS A 124 13.11 2.59 11.70
N PRO A 125 13.85 2.84 12.76
CA PRO A 125 14.23 1.81 13.72
C PRO A 125 13.02 1.09 14.30
N VAL A 126 13.11 -0.20 14.50
CA VAL A 126 12.05 -1.00 15.10
C VAL A 126 12.66 -1.90 16.17
N SER A 127 12.39 -1.57 17.43
CA SER A 127 12.75 -2.43 18.56
C SER A 127 11.76 -3.59 18.71
N ARG A 128 12.29 -4.77 18.97
CA ARG A 128 11.51 -5.98 19.21
C ARG A 128 10.43 -6.26 18.15
N LYS A 129 10.83 -6.21 16.87
CA LYS A 129 9.95 -6.71 15.82
C LYS A 129 9.70 -8.19 16.04
N ILE A 130 8.44 -8.54 16.26
CA ILE A 130 8.00 -9.93 16.44
C ILE A 130 7.14 -10.30 15.25
N GLY A 131 7.29 -11.51 14.76
CA GLY A 131 6.44 -12.07 13.73
C GLY A 131 6.25 -13.55 13.92
N SER A 132 5.33 -14.13 13.15
CA SER A 132 4.95 -15.52 13.25
C SER A 132 4.65 -16.15 11.91
N ILE A 133 4.79 -17.47 11.86
CA ILE A 133 4.43 -18.33 10.74
C ILE A 133 3.55 -19.46 11.30
N PRO A 134 2.25 -19.47 11.03
CA PRO A 134 1.39 -20.57 11.45
C PRO A 134 1.62 -21.80 10.58
N ILE A 135 1.59 -22.97 11.21
CA ILE A 135 1.58 -24.28 10.56
C ILE A 135 0.24 -24.95 10.86
N VAL A 136 -0.47 -25.34 9.82
CA VAL A 136 -1.77 -25.99 9.88
C VAL A 136 -1.63 -27.45 9.50
N PHE A 137 -2.04 -28.35 10.37
CA PHE A 137 -2.08 -29.78 10.12
C PHE A 137 -3.46 -30.26 9.65
N ALA A 138 -3.52 -31.45 9.07
CA ALA A 138 -4.78 -32.05 8.64
C ALA A 138 -5.66 -32.48 9.83
N GLU A 139 -5.04 -33.15 10.82
CA GLU A 139 -5.77 -33.86 11.88
C GLU A 139 -5.27 -33.48 13.28
N HIS A 140 -4.36 -32.52 13.38
CA HIS A 140 -3.75 -32.10 14.64
C HIS A 140 -3.93 -30.60 14.88
N PRO A 141 -3.83 -30.15 16.13
CA PRO A 141 -3.77 -28.71 16.43
C PRO A 141 -2.61 -28.05 15.71
N GLY A 142 -2.85 -26.83 15.20
CA GLY A 142 -1.81 -26.03 14.57
C GLY A 142 -0.71 -25.65 15.55
N MET A 143 0.45 -25.29 15.00
CA MET A 143 1.55 -24.68 15.74
C MET A 143 1.96 -23.35 15.13
N VAL A 144 2.70 -22.55 15.88
CA VAL A 144 3.18 -21.24 15.42
C VAL A 144 4.69 -21.19 15.63
N LEU A 145 5.41 -20.86 14.55
CA LEU A 145 6.83 -20.53 14.63
C LEU A 145 6.97 -19.03 14.86
N GLU A 146 7.74 -18.64 15.85
CA GLU A 146 7.94 -17.22 16.16
C GLU A 146 9.36 -16.77 15.86
N TRP A 147 9.50 -15.51 15.49
CA TRP A 147 10.79 -14.85 15.35
C TRP A 147 10.77 -13.46 15.98
N ALA A 148 11.93 -12.97 16.36
CA ALA A 148 12.11 -11.59 16.81
C ALA A 148 13.44 -11.03 16.32
N ALA A 149 13.44 -9.73 16.08
CA ALA A 149 14.62 -8.97 15.66
C ALA A 149 14.51 -7.53 16.13
N ASP A 150 15.63 -6.90 16.40
CA ASP A 150 15.77 -5.45 16.45
C ASP A 150 16.28 -4.99 15.09
N ILE A 151 15.66 -3.95 14.52
CA ILE A 151 16.04 -3.41 13.21
C ILE A 151 16.51 -1.98 13.40
N TYR A 152 17.77 -1.75 13.10
CA TYR A 152 18.38 -0.44 13.14
C TYR A 152 18.36 0.19 11.74
N THR A 153 17.89 1.43 11.67
CA THR A 153 17.98 2.24 10.47
C THR A 153 18.74 3.52 10.82
N PRO A 154 19.80 3.87 10.07
CA PRO A 154 20.58 5.07 10.35
C PRO A 154 19.80 6.37 10.05
N PHE A 155 18.69 6.25 9.32
CA PHE A 155 17.84 7.39 8.92
C PHE A 155 16.38 7.18 9.25
N VAL A 156 15.71 8.31 9.50
CA VAL A 156 14.24 8.42 9.48
C VAL A 156 13.87 9.24 8.24
N ILE A 157 13.03 8.67 7.38
CA ILE A 157 12.60 9.30 6.13
C ILE A 157 11.09 9.55 6.20
N SER A 158 10.66 10.80 6.05
CA SER A 158 9.25 11.15 6.14
C SER A 158 8.84 12.25 5.15
N PRO A 159 7.88 11.99 4.25
CA PRO A 159 7.44 10.66 3.84
C PRO A 159 8.50 9.94 3.00
N TRP A 160 8.55 8.62 3.03
CA TRP A 160 9.44 7.81 2.19
C TRP A 160 8.91 7.62 0.77
N SER A 161 7.64 7.93 0.55
CA SER A 161 6.96 7.93 -0.74
C SER A 161 6.12 9.18 -0.86
N ILE A 162 6.36 9.93 -1.91
CA ILE A 162 5.69 11.18 -2.21
C ILE A 162 4.64 10.91 -3.29
N GLN A 163 3.41 11.30 -3.00
CA GLN A 163 2.29 11.22 -3.93
C GLN A 163 2.06 12.62 -4.49
N LEU A 164 2.37 12.82 -5.76
CA LEU A 164 2.08 14.08 -6.45
C LEU A 164 0.62 14.17 -6.91
N GLY A 165 -0.12 13.04 -6.85
CA GLY A 165 -1.50 12.98 -7.32
C GLY A 165 -1.61 13.05 -8.83
N ASN A 166 -2.69 13.68 -9.32
CA ASN A 166 -2.84 14.01 -10.73
C ASN A 166 -2.13 15.33 -11.01
N ILE A 167 -1.24 15.35 -11.98
CA ILE A 167 -0.52 16.56 -12.42
C ILE A 167 -0.74 16.79 -13.90
N GLY A 168 -0.85 18.04 -14.33
CA GLY A 168 -0.89 18.40 -15.75
C GLY A 168 0.42 18.07 -16.45
N LEU A 169 0.37 17.68 -17.74
CA LEU A 169 1.56 17.31 -18.53
C LEU A 169 2.63 18.41 -18.58
N ARG A 170 2.20 19.67 -18.39
CA ARG A 170 3.08 20.86 -18.38
C ARG A 170 3.08 21.59 -17.05
N GLN A 171 2.57 20.95 -16.00
CA GLN A 171 2.52 21.53 -14.67
C GLN A 171 3.74 21.09 -13.88
N GLN A 172 4.54 22.04 -13.41
CA GLN A 172 5.57 21.77 -12.43
C GLN A 172 4.92 21.42 -11.10
N ALA A 173 4.93 20.15 -10.76
CA ALA A 173 4.50 19.65 -9.47
C ALA A 173 5.72 19.35 -8.61
N SER A 174 5.65 19.69 -7.33
CA SER A 174 6.73 19.42 -6.40
C SER A 174 6.22 18.69 -5.16
N GLY A 175 7.11 17.87 -4.61
CA GLY A 175 6.87 17.19 -3.35
C GLY A 175 8.13 17.25 -2.49
N ARG A 176 7.97 17.04 -1.19
CA ARG A 176 9.08 17.14 -0.24
C ARG A 176 9.12 15.95 0.71
N ALA A 177 10.32 15.62 1.14
CA ALA A 177 10.57 14.67 2.21
C ALA A 177 11.66 15.20 3.13
N VAL A 178 11.63 14.76 4.38
CA VAL A 178 12.69 15.03 5.35
C VAL A 178 13.46 13.74 5.59
N VAL A 179 14.78 13.82 5.51
CA VAL A 179 15.71 12.75 5.87
C VAL A 179 16.47 13.21 7.11
N ALA A 180 16.29 12.54 8.24
CA ALA A 180 16.97 12.83 9.48
C ALA A 180 17.88 11.65 9.87
N ALA A 181 19.07 11.94 10.39
CA ALA A 181 19.90 10.90 10.99
C ALA A 181 19.28 10.42 12.30
N HIS A 182 19.39 9.10 12.59
CA HIS A 182 18.86 8.54 13.83
C HIS A 182 19.77 8.85 15.03
N ASP A 183 21.06 8.61 14.89
CA ASP A 183 22.03 8.73 15.98
C ASP A 183 23.18 9.72 15.69
N ALA A 184 23.29 10.21 14.46
CA ALA A 184 24.36 11.14 14.09
C ALA A 184 23.90 12.60 14.26
N ASN A 185 24.78 13.44 14.82
CA ASN A 185 24.54 14.87 14.94
C ASN A 185 24.69 15.58 13.59
N GLU A 186 25.57 15.06 12.73
CA GLU A 186 25.83 15.61 11.41
C GLU A 186 26.02 14.50 10.38
N PHE A 187 25.49 14.69 9.19
CA PHE A 187 25.72 13.83 8.05
C PHE A 187 25.61 14.64 6.76
N ILE A 188 26.13 14.10 5.67
CA ILE A 188 26.02 14.67 4.33
C ILE A 188 25.04 13.80 3.54
N LEU A 189 24.13 14.43 2.80
CA LEU A 189 23.19 13.78 1.91
C LEU A 189 23.43 14.28 0.49
N ASP A 190 24.00 13.43 -0.34
CA ASP A 190 24.30 13.73 -1.74
C ASP A 190 23.42 12.90 -2.69
N ILE A 191 22.96 13.51 -3.76
CA ILE A 191 22.19 12.80 -4.78
C ILE A 191 23.08 11.78 -5.50
N ASP A 192 22.59 10.55 -5.64
CA ASP A 192 23.29 9.45 -6.28
C ASP A 192 22.68 9.13 -7.64
N GLY A 193 23.21 9.75 -8.69
CA GLY A 193 22.78 9.57 -10.06
C GLY A 193 22.17 10.80 -10.70
N GLU A 194 21.88 10.68 -11.98
CA GLU A 194 21.18 11.69 -12.76
C GLU A 194 19.74 11.26 -12.99
N TYR A 195 18.81 12.19 -12.80
CA TYR A 195 17.39 11.94 -12.95
C TYR A 195 16.81 12.89 -14.00
N HIS A 196 16.83 12.45 -15.25
CA HIS A 196 16.51 13.25 -16.42
C HIS A 196 15.21 14.07 -16.25
N GLY A 197 15.35 15.38 -16.36
CA GLY A 197 14.26 16.34 -16.25
C GLY A 197 13.77 16.64 -14.83
N TRP A 198 14.10 15.82 -13.85
CA TRP A 198 13.76 16.10 -12.46
C TRP A 198 14.75 17.07 -11.83
N HIS A 199 14.23 18.06 -11.12
CA HIS A 199 15.02 18.94 -10.31
C HIS A 199 14.93 18.52 -8.83
N VAL A 200 16.07 18.21 -8.22
CA VAL A 200 16.14 17.72 -6.83
C VAL A 200 17.06 18.63 -6.04
N ILE A 201 16.53 19.21 -4.97
CA ILE A 201 17.29 20.08 -4.05
C ILE A 201 17.28 19.45 -2.67
N SER A 202 18.44 19.34 -2.04
CA SER A 202 18.58 18.95 -0.64
C SER A 202 19.12 20.11 0.17
N ASN A 203 18.36 20.58 1.16
CA ASN A 203 18.75 21.66 2.06
C ASN A 203 18.93 21.11 3.47
N ALA A 204 20.06 21.43 4.09
CA ALA A 204 20.25 21.11 5.50
C ALA A 204 19.27 21.92 6.36
N VAL A 205 18.59 21.23 7.27
CA VAL A 205 17.64 21.82 8.22
C VAL A 205 17.93 21.28 9.62
N VAL A 206 17.59 22.08 10.64
CA VAL A 206 17.70 21.67 12.04
C VAL A 206 16.30 21.33 12.53
N ILE A 207 16.12 20.13 13.08
CA ILE A 207 14.87 19.74 13.74
C ILE A 207 14.98 20.22 15.20
N GLU A 208 14.21 21.25 15.56
CA GLU A 208 14.31 21.96 16.85
C GLU A 208 14.18 21.05 18.06
N ASP A 209 13.31 20.04 18.02
CA ASP A 209 13.06 19.15 19.17
C ASP A 209 14.22 18.23 19.55
N HIS A 210 15.20 18.02 18.67
CA HIS A 210 16.24 17.00 18.87
C HIS A 210 17.67 17.44 18.56
N GLN A 211 17.92 18.69 18.14
CA GLN A 211 19.23 19.19 17.68
C GLN A 211 19.91 18.23 16.65
N ARG A 212 19.13 17.50 15.86
CA ARG A 212 19.62 16.54 14.88
C ARG A 212 19.73 17.18 13.52
N SER A 213 20.79 16.86 12.81
CA SER A 213 20.91 17.20 11.41
C SER A 213 19.86 16.47 10.58
N ALA A 214 19.21 17.22 9.73
CA ALA A 214 18.25 16.69 8.77
C ALA A 214 18.41 17.42 7.43
N TYR A 215 17.86 16.81 6.39
CA TYR A 215 17.76 17.42 5.07
C TYR A 215 16.30 17.46 4.66
N GLU A 216 15.82 18.63 4.25
CA GLU A 216 14.60 18.74 3.46
C GLU A 216 14.99 18.52 1.99
N VAL A 217 14.41 17.50 1.38
CA VAL A 217 14.61 17.17 -0.03
C VAL A 217 13.35 17.53 -0.79
N VAL A 218 13.50 18.42 -1.76
CA VAL A 218 12.41 18.86 -2.64
C VAL A 218 12.61 18.24 -4.01
N PHE A 219 11.58 17.59 -4.51
CA PHE A 219 11.52 16.97 -5.84
C PHE A 219 10.58 17.77 -6.70
N THR A 220 11.03 18.26 -7.84
CA THR A 220 10.21 18.95 -8.83
C THR A 220 10.15 18.11 -10.09
N ALA A 221 8.93 17.83 -10.54
CA ALA A 221 8.70 17.07 -11.77
C ALA A 221 9.23 17.81 -13.00
N PRO A 222 9.61 17.09 -14.06
CA PRO A 222 9.94 17.69 -15.36
C PRO A 222 8.83 18.59 -15.87
N GLU A 223 9.21 19.61 -16.66
CA GLU A 223 8.24 20.49 -17.31
C GLU A 223 7.37 19.72 -18.33
N GLU A 224 7.93 18.68 -18.94
CA GLU A 224 7.22 17.79 -19.84
C GLU A 224 7.24 16.37 -19.31
N MET A 225 6.07 15.88 -18.95
CA MET A 225 5.89 14.51 -18.46
C MET A 225 5.15 13.69 -19.51
N PRO A 226 5.56 12.44 -19.77
CA PRO A 226 4.75 11.53 -20.57
C PRO A 226 3.41 11.26 -19.85
N GLU A 227 2.32 11.21 -20.61
CA GLU A 227 1.00 10.87 -20.06
C GLU A 227 1.01 9.47 -19.45
N GLY A 228 0.38 9.32 -18.29
CA GLY A 228 0.20 8.05 -17.61
C GLY A 228 0.73 8.04 -16.18
N GLN A 229 0.75 6.86 -15.61
CA GLN A 229 1.32 6.64 -14.27
C GLN A 229 2.84 6.70 -14.33
N PHE A 230 3.42 7.39 -13.37
CA PHE A 230 4.87 7.41 -13.19
C PHE A 230 5.25 7.04 -11.76
N SER A 231 6.44 6.46 -11.64
CA SER A 231 7.06 6.14 -10.36
C SER A 231 8.58 6.25 -10.52
N GLN A 232 9.15 7.26 -9.88
CA GLN A 232 10.59 7.53 -9.92
C GLN A 232 11.20 7.25 -8.55
N ASN A 233 12.27 6.44 -8.52
CA ASN A 233 13.05 6.21 -7.32
C ASN A 233 14.29 7.09 -7.35
N PHE A 234 14.48 7.87 -6.30
CA PHE A 234 15.67 8.68 -6.07
C PHE A 234 16.56 8.02 -5.04
N SER A 235 17.86 8.03 -5.28
CA SER A 235 18.87 7.47 -4.40
C SER A 235 19.82 8.56 -3.92
N PHE A 236 20.19 8.52 -2.66
CA PHE A 236 21.14 9.46 -2.06
C PHE A 236 22.19 8.68 -1.31
N LYS A 237 23.44 9.11 -1.46
CA LYS A 237 24.57 8.64 -0.66
C LYS A 237 24.72 9.49 0.58
N THR A 238 25.33 8.90 1.60
CA THR A 238 25.70 9.61 2.81
C THR A 238 27.14 9.31 3.18
N ASN A 239 27.72 10.15 4.03
CA ASN A 239 29.04 9.95 4.60
C ASN A 239 29.04 9.02 5.84
N LEU A 240 27.86 8.50 6.25
CA LEU A 240 27.79 7.62 7.40
C LEU A 240 28.37 6.25 7.04
N PRO A 241 29.28 5.69 7.88
CA PRO A 241 29.92 4.41 7.62
C PRO A 241 28.87 3.28 7.48
N ASP A 242 29.07 2.43 6.49
CA ASP A 242 28.23 1.25 6.22
C ASP A 242 26.74 1.53 6.03
N ALA A 243 26.35 2.82 5.92
CA ALA A 243 24.97 3.19 5.69
C ALA A 243 24.57 2.90 4.23
N PRO A 244 23.47 2.17 4.01
CA PRO A 244 22.98 1.97 2.66
C PRO A 244 22.41 3.29 2.08
N PRO A 245 22.32 3.41 0.75
CA PRO A 245 21.72 4.58 0.12
C PRO A 245 20.29 4.85 0.62
N VAL A 246 20.01 6.12 0.89
CA VAL A 246 18.65 6.59 1.19
C VAL A 246 17.85 6.54 -0.11
N LYS A 247 16.68 5.92 -0.09
CA LYS A 247 15.80 5.81 -1.25
C LYS A 247 14.45 6.46 -0.97
N ILE A 248 14.03 7.37 -1.86
CA ILE A 248 12.74 8.05 -1.80
C ILE A 248 12.03 7.81 -3.11
N ASN A 249 10.78 7.37 -3.05
CA ASN A 249 9.93 7.16 -4.21
C ASN A 249 9.03 8.37 -4.41
N VAL A 250 8.92 8.86 -5.64
CA VAL A 250 7.97 9.89 -6.06
C VAL A 250 7.08 9.29 -7.14
N GLN A 251 5.78 9.38 -6.95
CA GLN A 251 4.82 8.80 -7.89
C GLN A 251 3.58 9.67 -8.06
N GLY A 252 2.91 9.46 -9.17
CA GLY A 252 1.71 10.20 -9.52
C GLY A 252 1.15 9.75 -10.88
N VAL A 253 0.24 10.55 -11.40
CA VAL A 253 -0.36 10.34 -12.71
C VAL A 253 -0.27 11.65 -13.49
N ALA A 254 0.50 11.65 -14.59
CA ALA A 254 0.55 12.77 -15.51
C ALA A 254 -0.66 12.69 -16.48
N ARG A 255 -1.44 13.74 -16.56
CA ARG A 255 -2.64 13.80 -17.38
C ARG A 255 -2.64 15.08 -18.21
N PRO A 256 -3.35 15.10 -19.34
CA PRO A 256 -3.63 16.35 -20.04
C PRO A 256 -4.19 17.40 -19.08
N ASP A 257 -3.97 18.68 -19.38
CA ASP A 257 -4.43 19.81 -18.55
C ASP A 257 -5.94 19.76 -18.33
N ILE A 258 -6.63 19.15 -19.28
CA ILE A 258 -8.06 18.91 -19.22
C ILE A 258 -8.37 17.55 -19.90
N TYR A 259 -9.23 16.76 -19.31
CA TYR A 259 -9.65 15.47 -19.88
C TYR A 259 -11.10 15.15 -19.53
N VAL A 260 -11.69 14.22 -20.29
CA VAL A 260 -13.06 13.74 -20.07
C VAL A 260 -13.04 12.29 -19.53
N GLN A 261 -14.02 11.99 -18.70
CA GLN A 261 -14.20 10.65 -18.16
C GLN A 261 -15.71 10.30 -18.07
N PRO A 262 -16.17 9.16 -18.64
CA PRO A 262 -15.39 8.23 -19.45
C PRO A 262 -14.98 8.82 -20.80
N GLN A 263 -13.93 8.28 -21.42
CA GLN A 263 -13.49 8.71 -22.76
C GLN A 263 -14.41 8.20 -23.89
N ARG A 264 -15.31 7.28 -23.57
CA ARG A 264 -16.28 6.72 -24.52
C ARG A 264 -17.65 6.59 -23.87
N LEU A 265 -18.66 7.06 -24.55
CA LEU A 265 -20.07 6.93 -24.18
C LEU A 265 -20.71 5.78 -24.97
N LEU A 266 -21.59 5.02 -24.32
CA LEU A 266 -22.31 3.92 -24.94
C LEU A 266 -23.81 4.10 -24.76
N PHE A 267 -24.53 4.29 -25.85
CA PHE A 267 -25.97 4.40 -25.89
C PHE A 267 -26.58 3.10 -26.43
N ASP A 268 -27.57 2.56 -25.72
CA ASP A 268 -28.24 1.31 -26.10
C ASP A 268 -29.76 1.57 -26.20
N PRO A 269 -30.25 1.91 -27.41
CA PRO A 269 -31.68 2.18 -27.63
C PRO A 269 -32.57 0.97 -27.32
N SER A 270 -32.05 -0.25 -27.47
CA SER A 270 -32.81 -1.48 -27.21
C SER A 270 -33.10 -1.71 -25.72
N ARG A 271 -32.34 -1.04 -24.85
CA ARG A 271 -32.47 -1.12 -23.38
C ARG A 271 -32.92 0.17 -22.74
N ASP A 272 -33.41 1.11 -23.54
CA ASP A 272 -33.79 2.47 -23.10
C ASP A 272 -32.66 3.25 -22.38
N LYS A 273 -31.41 2.90 -22.71
CA LYS A 273 -30.21 3.58 -22.18
C LYS A 273 -29.75 4.68 -23.12
N LEU A 274 -30.52 5.75 -23.19
CA LEU A 274 -30.27 6.89 -24.06
C LEU A 274 -29.59 8.05 -23.33
N SER A 275 -29.42 7.95 -22.02
CA SER A 275 -28.78 8.96 -21.18
C SER A 275 -27.47 8.45 -20.60
N GLN A 276 -26.44 9.28 -20.63
CA GLN A 276 -25.12 9.03 -20.07
C GLN A 276 -24.63 10.25 -19.31
N GLU A 277 -23.71 10.02 -18.36
CA GLU A 277 -23.02 11.12 -17.70
C GLU A 277 -21.54 11.06 -18.06
N PHE A 278 -20.93 12.24 -18.21
CA PHE A 278 -19.49 12.38 -18.29
C PHE A 278 -19.03 13.57 -17.47
N VAL A 279 -17.79 13.53 -17.06
CA VAL A 279 -17.15 14.58 -16.31
C VAL A 279 -16.01 15.20 -17.12
N ILE A 280 -15.86 16.48 -17.03
CA ILE A 280 -14.68 17.21 -17.50
C ILE A 280 -13.86 17.54 -16.27
N VAL A 281 -12.62 17.06 -16.24
CA VAL A 281 -11.69 17.28 -15.14
C VAL A 281 -10.56 18.17 -15.62
N GLN A 282 -10.29 19.22 -14.86
CA GLN A 282 -9.16 20.11 -15.01
C GLN A 282 -8.07 19.71 -14.00
N THR A 283 -6.83 19.74 -14.40
CA THR A 283 -5.71 19.33 -13.52
C THR A 283 -5.16 20.46 -12.66
N ALA A 284 -5.51 21.72 -12.99
CA ALA A 284 -5.06 22.90 -12.24
C ALA A 284 -6.21 23.86 -11.91
N VAL A 285 -6.16 24.42 -10.71
CA VAL A 285 -7.11 25.45 -10.24
C VAL A 285 -6.89 26.76 -11.00
N GLY A 286 -7.98 27.52 -11.22
CA GLY A 286 -7.95 28.83 -11.88
C GLY A 286 -8.05 28.77 -13.39
N GLN A 287 -8.21 27.61 -13.97
CA GLN A 287 -8.50 27.44 -15.38
C GLN A 287 -9.99 27.61 -15.65
N VAL A 288 -10.33 28.18 -16.81
CA VAL A 288 -11.73 28.42 -17.19
C VAL A 288 -12.34 27.12 -17.70
N ALA A 289 -13.44 26.67 -17.09
CA ALA A 289 -14.17 25.49 -17.55
C ALA A 289 -14.49 25.61 -19.04
N PRO A 290 -14.34 24.55 -19.86
CA PRO A 290 -14.66 24.57 -21.28
C PRO A 290 -16.14 24.84 -21.45
N LYS A 291 -16.46 25.66 -22.44
CA LYS A 291 -17.84 25.82 -22.89
C LYS A 291 -18.13 24.72 -23.90
N LEU A 292 -19.15 23.95 -23.62
CA LEU A 292 -19.67 22.98 -24.57
C LEU A 292 -20.61 23.73 -25.56
N ASP A 293 -20.41 23.47 -26.85
CA ASP A 293 -21.27 23.97 -27.88
C ASP A 293 -22.50 23.06 -28.01
N SER A 294 -23.60 23.47 -27.37
CA SER A 294 -24.84 22.69 -27.37
C SER A 294 -25.41 22.50 -28.77
N ASP A 295 -25.19 23.46 -29.66
CA ASP A 295 -25.72 23.39 -31.02
C ASP A 295 -25.00 22.34 -31.85
N ALA A 296 -23.66 22.26 -31.71
CA ALA A 296 -22.87 21.22 -32.36
C ALA A 296 -23.22 19.80 -31.84
N PHE A 297 -23.62 19.67 -30.60
CA PHE A 297 -24.12 18.41 -30.05
C PHE A 297 -25.52 18.07 -30.58
N ALA A 298 -26.40 19.07 -30.70
CA ALA A 298 -27.75 18.89 -31.20
C ALA A 298 -27.76 18.45 -32.68
N GLU A 299 -26.85 18.97 -33.53
CA GLU A 299 -26.70 18.55 -34.94
C GLU A 299 -26.37 17.04 -35.06
N LEU A 300 -25.71 16.49 -34.07
CA LEU A 300 -25.38 15.05 -33.99
C LEU A 300 -26.46 14.22 -33.30
N GLY A 301 -27.58 14.81 -32.92
CA GLY A 301 -28.68 14.16 -32.25
C GLY A 301 -28.50 13.99 -30.74
N PHE A 302 -27.74 14.87 -30.10
CA PHE A 302 -27.54 14.84 -28.65
C PHE A 302 -28.09 16.11 -27.98
N GLU A 303 -28.72 15.92 -26.84
CA GLU A 303 -29.10 17.01 -25.94
C GLU A 303 -28.13 16.97 -24.74
N LEU A 304 -27.57 18.13 -24.42
CA LEU A 304 -26.60 18.29 -23.35
C LEU A 304 -27.21 19.10 -22.21
N GLU A 305 -27.10 18.54 -21.00
CA GLU A 305 -27.52 19.16 -19.76
C GLU A 305 -26.33 19.30 -18.81
N TYR A 306 -26.08 20.53 -18.34
CA TYR A 306 -25.12 20.74 -17.27
C TYR A 306 -25.74 20.30 -15.94
N SER A 307 -25.12 19.33 -15.27
CA SER A 307 -25.67 18.74 -14.04
C SER A 307 -25.20 19.48 -12.79
N SER A 308 -23.90 19.61 -12.62
CA SER A 308 -23.33 20.29 -11.44
C SER A 308 -21.81 20.50 -11.57
N ASN A 309 -21.27 21.37 -10.69
CA ASN A 309 -19.85 21.34 -10.32
C ASN A 309 -19.71 20.59 -8.98
N SER A 310 -18.85 19.60 -8.93
CA SER A 310 -18.52 18.97 -7.65
C SER A 310 -17.45 19.77 -6.89
N ASP A 311 -16.56 20.43 -7.63
CA ASP A 311 -15.58 21.38 -7.16
C ASP A 311 -15.12 22.28 -8.33
N GLU A 312 -14.16 23.19 -8.09
CA GLU A 312 -13.64 24.09 -9.14
C GLU A 312 -12.95 23.35 -10.31
N LEU A 313 -12.57 22.09 -10.11
CA LEU A 313 -11.82 21.27 -11.06
C LEU A 313 -12.69 20.28 -11.84
N VAL A 314 -13.94 20.04 -11.43
CA VAL A 314 -14.78 18.98 -11.99
C VAL A 314 -16.14 19.51 -12.40
N SER A 315 -16.43 19.44 -13.69
CA SER A 315 -17.75 19.76 -14.26
C SER A 315 -18.45 18.49 -14.72
N ILE A 316 -19.68 18.27 -14.26
CA ILE A 316 -20.49 17.10 -14.57
C ILE A 316 -21.54 17.47 -15.59
N TYR A 317 -21.62 16.69 -16.65
CA TYR A 317 -22.59 16.85 -17.73
C TYR A 317 -23.38 15.56 -17.93
N LYS A 318 -24.67 15.74 -18.19
CA LYS A 318 -25.54 14.68 -18.66
C LYS A 318 -25.80 14.89 -20.15
N ILE A 319 -25.69 13.82 -20.92
CA ILE A 319 -25.92 13.82 -22.35
C ILE A 319 -26.99 12.78 -22.69
N ASN A 320 -27.99 13.20 -23.43
CA ASN A 320 -29.08 12.37 -23.90
C ASN A 320 -28.98 12.21 -25.41
N TYR A 321 -29.08 11.01 -25.92
CA TYR A 321 -29.24 10.78 -27.36
C TYR A 321 -30.71 10.89 -27.71
N ILE A 322 -31.04 11.86 -28.58
CA ILE A 322 -32.42 12.15 -29.05
C ILE A 322 -32.61 11.88 -30.55
N GLY A 323 -31.53 11.39 -31.20
CA GLY A 323 -31.56 11.09 -32.65
C GLY A 323 -32.27 9.74 -32.91
N ILE A 324 -32.46 9.45 -34.20
CA ILE A 324 -33.03 8.17 -34.66
C ILE A 324 -31.88 7.18 -34.78
N PRO A 325 -31.92 6.05 -34.05
CA PRO A 325 -30.88 5.04 -34.12
C PRO A 325 -30.80 4.40 -35.51
N ALA A 326 -29.58 4.34 -36.06
CA ALA A 326 -29.36 3.64 -37.34
C ALA A 326 -29.48 2.12 -37.14
N ALA A 327 -29.93 1.40 -38.17
CA ALA A 327 -30.11 -0.05 -38.13
C ALA A 327 -28.82 -0.82 -37.87
N GLU A 328 -27.68 -0.28 -38.28
CA GLU A 328 -26.34 -0.89 -38.10
C GLU A 328 -25.59 -0.32 -36.88
N GLY A 329 -26.18 0.60 -36.14
CA GLY A 329 -25.53 1.37 -35.08
C GLY A 329 -24.64 2.49 -35.65
N THR A 330 -24.11 3.32 -34.76
CA THR A 330 -23.28 4.48 -35.14
C THR A 330 -22.13 4.65 -34.17
N ASN A 331 -20.94 4.95 -34.68
CA ASN A 331 -19.82 5.44 -33.92
C ASN A 331 -19.44 6.85 -34.36
N GLY A 332 -19.03 7.65 -33.41
CA GLY A 332 -18.59 9.00 -33.71
C GLY A 332 -17.76 9.61 -32.58
N THR A 333 -17.46 10.91 -32.76
CA THR A 333 -16.68 11.68 -31.82
C THR A 333 -17.36 13.02 -31.61
N LEU A 334 -17.59 13.39 -30.38
CA LEU A 334 -18.02 14.70 -29.93
C LEU A 334 -16.77 15.52 -29.61
N LYS A 335 -16.67 16.70 -30.19
CA LYS A 335 -15.55 17.60 -30.01
C LYS A 335 -15.87 18.64 -28.95
N ILE A 336 -15.15 18.63 -27.86
CA ILE A 336 -15.28 19.64 -26.80
C ILE A 336 -14.21 20.70 -27.03
N ILE A 337 -14.61 21.92 -27.29
CA ILE A 337 -13.70 23.05 -27.51
C ILE A 337 -13.27 23.59 -26.14
N THR A 338 -11.99 23.69 -25.94
CA THR A 338 -11.39 24.25 -24.73
C THR A 338 -10.86 25.66 -25.02
N LYS A 339 -10.49 26.37 -23.96
CA LYS A 339 -9.80 27.66 -24.09
C LYS A 339 -8.30 27.55 -23.84
N TYR A 340 -7.80 26.33 -23.84
CA TYR A 340 -6.39 26.07 -23.59
C TYR A 340 -5.61 26.05 -24.89
N ASP A 341 -4.62 26.91 -25.02
CA ASP A 341 -3.76 26.97 -26.21
C ASP A 341 -3.02 25.64 -26.41
N THR A 342 -2.72 24.96 -25.32
CA THR A 342 -1.99 23.67 -25.29
C THR A 342 -2.87 22.50 -25.67
N GLN A 343 -4.18 22.61 -25.49
CA GLN A 343 -5.17 21.55 -25.75
C GLN A 343 -6.48 22.17 -26.20
N PRO A 344 -6.57 22.69 -27.45
CA PRO A 344 -7.70 23.48 -27.93
C PRO A 344 -9.00 22.66 -28.04
N SER A 345 -8.92 21.38 -28.05
CA SER A 345 -10.09 20.49 -28.04
C SER A 345 -9.82 19.14 -27.39
N ILE A 346 -10.90 18.52 -26.95
CA ILE A 346 -10.90 17.14 -26.40
C ILE A 346 -11.91 16.33 -27.21
N ASP A 347 -11.54 15.13 -27.58
CA ASP A 347 -12.40 14.19 -28.26
C ASP A 347 -13.08 13.25 -27.27
N LEU A 348 -14.41 13.21 -27.31
CA LEU A 348 -15.24 12.29 -26.55
C LEU A 348 -15.91 11.32 -27.53
N SER A 349 -15.42 10.09 -27.57
CA SER A 349 -15.96 9.06 -28.46
C SER A 349 -17.34 8.59 -28.00
N TYR A 350 -18.20 8.24 -28.94
CA TYR A 350 -19.48 7.61 -28.62
C TYR A 350 -19.78 6.43 -29.52
N THR A 351 -20.65 5.56 -29.02
CA THR A 351 -21.22 4.43 -29.76
C THR A 351 -22.70 4.38 -29.47
N ILE A 352 -23.52 4.33 -30.51
CA ILE A 352 -24.94 4.07 -30.45
C ILE A 352 -25.15 2.67 -31.02
N LEU A 353 -25.64 1.75 -30.17
CA LEU A 353 -25.91 0.38 -30.60
C LEU A 353 -27.12 0.35 -31.55
N PRO A 354 -27.19 -0.65 -32.45
CA PRO A 354 -28.35 -0.83 -33.33
C PRO A 354 -29.61 -1.10 -32.51
N GLN A 355 -30.72 -0.55 -32.96
CA GLN A 355 -32.03 -0.90 -32.41
C GLN A 355 -32.41 -2.30 -32.91
N ARG A 356 -32.49 -3.26 -32.00
CA ARG A 356 -32.90 -4.66 -32.30
C ARG A 356 -34.41 -4.81 -32.26
#